data_5a945801eb58d9d0aa606ee9330ec51d
#
_entry.id   5a945801eb58d9d0aa606ee9330ec51d
#
_cell.length_a   1.000
_cell.length_b   1.000
_cell.length_c   1.000
_cell.angle_alpha   90.00
_cell.angle_beta   90.00
_cell.angle_gamma   90.00
#
_symmetry.space_group_name_H-M   'P 1'
#
loop_
_entity.id
_entity.type
_entity.pdbx_description
1 polymer ?
#
loop_
_entity_poly.entity_id
_entity_poly.type
_entity_poly.pdbx_seq_one_letter_code
_entity_poly.pdbx_strand_id
1 'polypeptide(L)'
;MSNRRAMLTMTALHRALLRLTGNRLGRQLGSMPVIELTTTGRSSGLPRTAILTVPHREPLPAGRSGERLIVIASRGGDDAQPAWYLNLVAEPRVLVAVPGEHPQPYRARTADAGERARLWPLAVRAYRGYAAYQRKTAREIPVVILEPRLDAP
;
A
#
# COMPACT_ATOMS: atom_id res chain seq x y z
N MET A 1 13.33 -19.15 6.49
CA MET A 1 12.87 -19.44 5.10
C MET A 1 11.35 -19.60 4.95
N SER A 2 10.63 -19.81 6.03
CA SER A 2 9.18 -20.12 6.02
C SER A 2 8.25 -18.96 5.65
N ASN A 3 8.55 -17.73 6.10
CA ASN A 3 7.60 -16.59 6.00
C ASN A 3 7.42 -16.02 4.58
N ARG A 4 8.43 -16.14 3.72
CA ARG A 4 8.36 -15.58 2.36
C ARG A 4 7.41 -16.37 1.47
N ARG A 5 7.39 -17.70 1.62
CA ARG A 5 6.45 -18.57 0.89
C ARG A 5 5.02 -18.41 1.39
N ALA A 6 4.83 -18.23 2.70
CA ALA A 6 3.52 -18.02 3.30
C ALA A 6 2.90 -16.67 2.88
N MET A 7 3.68 -15.60 2.78
CA MET A 7 3.20 -14.30 2.29
C MET A 7 2.84 -14.32 0.80
N LEU A 8 3.63 -15.02 -0.02
CA LEU A 8 3.35 -15.15 -1.45
C LEU A 8 2.10 -16.01 -1.71
N THR A 9 1.89 -17.05 -0.91
CA THR A 9 0.70 -17.89 -0.98
C THR A 9 -0.54 -17.16 -0.48
N MET A 10 -0.43 -16.36 0.58
CA MET A 10 -1.54 -15.53 1.07
C MET A 10 -1.99 -14.49 0.04
N THR A 11 -1.05 -13.84 -0.64
CA THR A 11 -1.36 -12.88 -1.70
C THR A 11 -2.01 -13.55 -2.91
N ALA A 12 -1.53 -14.75 -3.30
CA ALA A 12 -2.11 -15.51 -4.41
C ALA A 12 -3.50 -16.05 -4.07
N LEU A 13 -3.69 -16.54 -2.84
CA LEU A 13 -4.99 -17.01 -2.35
C LEU A 13 -5.99 -15.87 -2.25
N HIS A 14 -5.54 -14.70 -1.78
CA HIS A 14 -6.39 -13.51 -1.70
C HIS A 14 -6.80 -13.01 -3.10
N ARG A 15 -5.90 -13.03 -4.07
CA ARG A 15 -6.22 -12.74 -5.48
C ARG A 15 -7.22 -13.72 -6.07
N ALA A 16 -7.07 -15.01 -5.78
CA ALA A 16 -8.02 -16.04 -6.22
C ALA A 16 -9.40 -15.83 -5.59
N LEU A 17 -9.44 -15.52 -4.30
CA LEU A 17 -10.70 -15.23 -3.58
C LEU A 17 -11.39 -13.99 -4.14
N LEU A 18 -10.65 -12.93 -4.46
CA LEU A 18 -11.17 -11.71 -5.10
C LEU A 18 -11.80 -12.00 -6.46
N ARG A 19 -11.20 -12.90 -7.25
CA ARG A 19 -11.73 -13.30 -8.56
C ARG A 19 -12.99 -14.15 -8.44
N LEU A 20 -13.05 -15.05 -7.46
CA LEU A 20 -14.16 -15.97 -7.26
C LEU A 20 -15.40 -15.30 -6.65
N THR A 21 -15.24 -14.27 -5.83
CA THR A 21 -16.34 -13.59 -5.12
C THR A 21 -16.84 -12.32 -5.80
N GLY A 22 -16.43 -12.07 -7.05
CA GLY A 22 -16.80 -10.85 -7.76
C GLY A 22 -16.33 -9.56 -7.06
N ASN A 23 -15.24 -9.65 -6.32
CA ASN A 23 -14.59 -8.56 -5.59
C ASN A 23 -15.39 -7.96 -4.41
N ARG A 24 -16.53 -8.51 -4.04
CA ARG A 24 -17.33 -7.95 -2.94
C ARG A 24 -16.72 -8.18 -1.56
N LEU A 25 -16.18 -9.37 -1.32
CA LEU A 25 -15.57 -9.73 -0.01
C LEU A 25 -14.12 -9.26 0.13
N GLY A 26 -13.43 -8.99 -0.97
CA GLY A 26 -12.01 -8.64 -0.97
C GLY A 26 -11.71 -7.15 -1.02
N ARG A 27 -12.73 -6.29 -1.04
CA ARG A 27 -12.55 -4.83 -1.02
C ARG A 27 -12.17 -4.29 0.36
N GLN A 28 -12.34 -5.10 1.39
CA GLN A 28 -11.98 -4.76 2.76
C GLN A 28 -11.28 -5.94 3.43
N LEU A 29 -10.21 -5.66 4.14
CA LEU A 29 -9.58 -6.59 5.07
C LEU A 29 -9.80 -6.03 6.48
N GLY A 30 -10.64 -6.71 7.28
CA GLY A 30 -11.17 -6.10 8.49
C GLY A 30 -12.04 -4.89 8.15
N SER A 31 -11.80 -3.74 8.77
CA SER A 31 -12.49 -2.48 8.50
C SER A 31 -11.76 -1.59 7.47
N MET A 32 -10.60 -2.02 6.96
CA MET A 32 -9.78 -1.23 6.06
C MET A 32 -10.07 -1.55 4.59
N PRO A 33 -10.20 -0.52 3.72
CA PRO A 33 -10.25 -0.73 2.29
C PRO A 33 -8.97 -1.40 1.77
N VAL A 34 -9.11 -2.12 0.66
CA VAL A 34 -8.01 -2.80 -0.02
C VAL A 34 -7.81 -2.20 -1.40
N ILE A 35 -6.56 -2.04 -1.79
CA ILE A 35 -6.17 -1.63 -3.15
C ILE A 35 -5.18 -2.62 -3.76
N GLU A 36 -5.12 -2.62 -5.08
CA GLU A 36 -4.04 -3.21 -5.85
C GLU A 36 -3.05 -2.09 -6.22
N LEU A 37 -1.82 -2.20 -5.74
CA LEU A 37 -0.73 -1.29 -6.08
C LEU A 37 0.20 -1.97 -7.08
N THR A 38 0.33 -1.39 -8.26
CA THR A 38 1.27 -1.87 -9.28
C THR A 38 2.46 -0.92 -9.37
N THR A 39 3.63 -1.46 -9.11
CA THR A 39 4.92 -0.76 -9.18
C THR A 39 5.76 -1.33 -10.33
N THR A 40 6.74 -0.56 -10.77
CA THR A 40 7.75 -1.04 -11.71
C THR A 40 8.86 -1.78 -10.95
N GLY A 41 9.09 -3.03 -11.28
CA GLY A 41 10.18 -3.82 -10.67
C GLY A 41 11.52 -3.13 -10.88
N ARG A 42 12.21 -2.76 -9.79
CA ARG A 42 13.46 -2.00 -9.83
C ARG A 42 14.62 -2.73 -10.53
N SER A 43 14.55 -4.05 -10.61
CA SER A 43 15.55 -4.87 -11.28
C SER A 43 15.10 -5.36 -12.65
N SER A 44 13.81 -5.68 -12.81
CA SER A 44 13.27 -6.27 -14.05
C SER A 44 12.65 -5.26 -15.01
N GLY A 45 12.21 -4.09 -14.50
CA GLY A 45 11.36 -3.14 -15.25
C GLY A 45 9.94 -3.63 -15.50
N LEU A 46 9.57 -4.81 -15.01
CA LEU A 46 8.25 -5.41 -15.21
C LEU A 46 7.26 -4.93 -14.16
N PRO A 47 5.95 -4.86 -14.50
CA PRO A 47 4.91 -4.54 -13.52
C PRO A 47 4.87 -5.58 -12.39
N ARG A 48 4.77 -5.09 -11.15
CA ARG A 48 4.65 -5.92 -9.94
C ARG A 48 3.48 -5.41 -9.13
N THR A 49 2.50 -6.26 -8.89
CA THR A 49 1.28 -5.89 -8.17
C THR A 49 1.26 -6.48 -6.76
N ALA A 50 0.97 -5.64 -5.78
CA ALA A 50 0.74 -6.02 -4.40
C ALA A 50 -0.67 -5.60 -3.97
N ILE A 51 -1.26 -6.38 -3.07
CA ILE A 51 -2.54 -6.04 -2.44
C ILE A 51 -2.24 -5.43 -1.07
N LEU A 52 -2.73 -4.22 -0.84
CA LEU A 52 -2.45 -3.44 0.36
C LEU A 52 -3.75 -2.96 1.01
N THR A 53 -3.74 -2.87 2.33
CA THR A 53 -4.78 -2.16 3.08
C THR A 53 -4.49 -0.66 3.11
N VAL A 54 -5.56 0.14 3.17
CA VAL A 54 -5.50 1.60 3.24
C VAL A 54 -6.05 2.05 4.58
N PRO A 55 -5.20 2.23 5.61
CA PRO A 55 -5.66 2.63 6.93
C PRO A 55 -6.18 4.06 7.02
N HIS A 56 -5.81 4.93 6.09
CA HIS A 56 -6.23 6.32 6.12
C HIS A 56 -6.33 6.90 4.71
N ARG A 57 -7.29 7.79 4.52
CA ARG A 57 -7.49 8.60 3.31
C ARG A 57 -7.76 10.04 3.71
N GLU A 58 -7.30 10.96 2.90
CA GLU A 58 -7.57 12.37 3.11
C GLU A 58 -7.72 13.10 1.78
N PRO A 59 -8.51 14.17 1.73
CA PRO A 59 -8.68 14.93 0.50
C PRO A 59 -7.35 15.55 0.05
N LEU A 60 -7.22 15.74 -1.24
CA LEU A 60 -6.12 16.52 -1.80
C LEU A 60 -6.23 17.99 -1.36
N PRO A 61 -5.12 18.74 -1.37
CA PRO A 61 -5.15 20.17 -1.07
C PRO A 61 -6.18 20.93 -1.92
N ALA A 62 -6.63 22.06 -1.44
CA ALA A 62 -7.63 22.89 -2.09
C ALA A 62 -7.33 23.13 -3.58
N GLY A 63 -8.36 23.04 -4.43
CA GLY A 63 -8.25 23.17 -5.88
C GLY A 63 -7.91 21.90 -6.65
N ARG A 64 -7.67 20.77 -5.95
CA ARG A 64 -7.45 19.47 -6.57
C ARG A 64 -8.55 18.49 -6.19
N SER A 65 -9.05 17.74 -7.17
CA SER A 65 -10.06 16.69 -6.93
C SER A 65 -9.41 15.35 -6.61
N GLY A 66 -10.05 14.60 -5.73
CA GLY A 66 -9.59 13.25 -5.37
C GLY A 66 -9.05 13.18 -3.95
N GLU A 67 -8.54 12.02 -3.61
CA GLU A 67 -8.01 11.71 -2.30
C GLU A 67 -6.59 11.17 -2.40
N ARG A 68 -5.77 11.48 -1.40
CA ARG A 68 -4.52 10.75 -1.19
C ARG A 68 -4.79 9.54 -0.31
N LEU A 69 -4.13 8.45 -0.64
CA LEU A 69 -4.23 7.19 0.09
C LEU A 69 -2.96 6.98 0.90
N ILE A 70 -3.13 6.55 2.14
CA ILE A 70 -2.01 6.26 3.05
C ILE A 70 -1.89 4.76 3.20
N VAL A 71 -0.71 4.24 2.92
CA VAL A 71 -0.37 2.83 3.09
C VAL A 71 0.91 2.68 3.91
N ILE A 72 1.06 1.53 4.58
CA ILE A 72 2.13 1.29 5.54
C ILE A 72 3.02 0.16 5.02
N ALA A 73 4.31 0.45 4.87
CA ALA A 73 5.30 -0.51 4.36
C ALA A 73 5.82 -1.42 5.48
N SER A 74 4.88 -2.07 6.19
CA SER A 74 5.19 -2.83 7.41
C SER A 74 5.82 -4.19 7.16
N ARG A 75 5.40 -4.89 6.11
CA ARG A 75 5.78 -6.29 5.88
C ARG A 75 5.64 -7.17 7.15
N GLY A 76 4.59 -6.92 7.95
CA GLY A 76 4.36 -7.65 9.20
C GLY A 76 5.42 -7.43 10.28
N GLY A 77 6.21 -6.35 10.20
CA GLY A 77 7.30 -6.06 11.13
C GLY A 77 8.61 -6.77 10.82
N ASP A 78 8.76 -7.31 9.60
CA ASP A 78 10.03 -7.86 9.11
C ASP A 78 11.10 -6.75 9.06
N ASP A 79 12.37 -7.11 9.31
CA ASP A 79 13.51 -6.18 9.22
C ASP A 79 13.77 -5.71 7.78
N ALA A 80 13.37 -6.48 6.78
CA ALA A 80 13.49 -6.10 5.39
C ALA A 80 12.27 -5.29 4.92
N GLN A 81 12.53 -4.29 4.07
CA GLN A 81 11.47 -3.52 3.41
C GLN A 81 10.67 -4.41 2.44
N PRO A 82 9.36 -4.13 2.25
CA PRO A 82 8.61 -4.79 1.20
C PRO A 82 9.18 -4.45 -0.18
N ALA A 83 9.12 -5.42 -1.11
CA ALA A 83 9.61 -5.21 -2.47
C ALA A 83 8.90 -4.05 -3.18
N TRP A 84 7.59 -3.91 -3.00
CA TRP A 84 6.81 -2.82 -3.60
C TRP A 84 7.27 -1.45 -3.12
N TYR A 85 7.70 -1.33 -1.85
CA TYR A 85 8.22 -0.07 -1.32
C TYR A 85 9.55 0.29 -1.98
N LEU A 86 10.48 -0.65 -2.09
CA LEU A 86 11.76 -0.42 -2.77
C LEU A 86 11.54 -0.07 -4.25
N ASN A 87 10.56 -0.68 -4.88
CA ASN A 87 10.20 -0.37 -6.27
C ASN A 87 9.70 1.06 -6.43
N LEU A 88 8.78 1.52 -5.58
CA LEU A 88 8.24 2.88 -5.69
C LEU A 88 9.24 3.97 -5.29
N VAL A 89 10.20 3.66 -4.45
CA VAL A 89 11.32 4.59 -4.17
C VAL A 89 12.18 4.77 -5.42
N ALA A 90 12.44 3.70 -6.16
CA ALA A 90 13.20 3.74 -7.40
C ALA A 90 12.41 4.38 -8.56
N GLU A 91 11.11 4.07 -8.71
CA GLU A 91 10.22 4.63 -9.72
C GLU A 91 8.90 5.04 -9.04
N PRO A 92 8.68 6.34 -8.78
CA PRO A 92 7.52 6.83 -8.03
C PRO A 92 6.19 6.75 -8.79
N ARG A 93 6.20 6.58 -10.11
CA ARG A 93 4.98 6.42 -10.91
C ARG A 93 4.44 5.02 -10.70
N VAL A 94 3.22 4.94 -10.22
CA VAL A 94 2.55 3.68 -9.87
C VAL A 94 1.13 3.67 -10.41
N LEU A 95 0.51 2.51 -10.41
CA LEU A 95 -0.91 2.35 -10.70
C LEU A 95 -1.62 1.89 -9.43
N VAL A 96 -2.79 2.44 -9.20
CA VAL A 96 -3.66 2.05 -8.08
C VAL A 96 -5.02 1.65 -8.63
N ALA A 97 -5.52 0.51 -8.21
CA ALA A 97 -6.86 0.06 -8.53
C ALA A 97 -7.60 -0.38 -7.27
N VAL A 98 -8.86 -0.02 -7.17
CA VAL A 98 -9.80 -0.75 -6.32
C VAL A 98 -10.04 -2.11 -7.00
N PRO A 99 -10.04 -3.24 -6.26
CA PRO A 99 -10.25 -4.55 -6.87
C PRO A 99 -11.49 -4.60 -7.75
N GLY A 100 -11.30 -4.98 -9.02
CA GLY A 100 -12.35 -5.02 -10.04
C GLY A 100 -12.55 -3.74 -10.84
N GLU A 101 -11.82 -2.68 -10.52
CA GLU A 101 -11.84 -1.42 -11.26
C GLU A 101 -10.59 -1.23 -12.11
N HIS A 102 -10.64 -0.31 -13.07
CA HIS A 102 -9.48 0.02 -13.88
C HIS A 102 -8.41 0.73 -13.06
N PRO A 103 -7.12 0.35 -13.25
CA PRO A 103 -6.02 1.05 -12.61
C PRO A 103 -5.96 2.52 -13.01
N GLN A 104 -5.65 3.36 -12.05
CA GLN A 104 -5.45 4.79 -12.25
C GLN A 104 -3.99 5.18 -11.95
N PRO A 105 -3.44 6.17 -12.66
CA PRO A 105 -2.08 6.63 -12.41
C PRO A 105 -1.99 7.43 -11.11
N TYR A 106 -1.01 7.07 -10.29
CA TYR A 106 -0.68 7.71 -9.02
C TYR A 106 0.82 8.00 -8.95
N ARG A 107 1.18 8.90 -8.07
CA ARG A 107 2.56 9.12 -7.66
C ARG A 107 2.71 8.75 -6.21
N ALA A 108 3.72 7.94 -5.92
CA ALA A 108 4.03 7.46 -4.57
C ALA A 108 5.22 8.21 -3.99
N ARG A 109 5.18 8.52 -2.71
CA ARG A 109 6.32 9.05 -1.96
C ARG A 109 6.29 8.60 -0.51
N THR A 110 7.44 8.55 0.11
CA THR A 110 7.54 8.36 1.56
C THR A 110 7.15 9.66 2.27
N ALA A 111 6.32 9.54 3.31
CA ALA A 111 5.99 10.67 4.17
C ALA A 111 7.26 11.21 4.84
N ASP A 112 7.40 12.52 4.90
CA ASP A 112 8.46 13.14 5.71
C ASP A 112 8.20 12.97 7.21
N ALA A 113 9.13 13.40 8.06
CA ALA A 113 9.03 13.22 9.50
C ALA A 113 7.78 13.89 10.11
N GLY A 114 7.41 15.06 9.65
CA GLY A 114 6.22 15.79 10.11
C GLY A 114 4.93 15.11 9.68
N GLU A 115 4.85 14.70 8.43
CA GLU A 115 3.71 13.93 7.89
C GLU A 115 3.57 12.59 8.61
N ARG A 116 4.68 11.88 8.82
CA ARG A 116 4.67 10.61 9.54
C ARG A 116 4.18 10.77 10.98
N ALA A 117 4.65 11.78 11.69
CA ALA A 117 4.20 12.07 13.04
C ALA A 117 2.69 12.29 13.15
N ARG A 118 2.09 12.89 12.11
CA ARG A 118 0.64 13.10 12.00
C ARG A 118 -0.12 11.83 11.57
N LEU A 119 0.42 11.10 10.59
CA LEU A 119 -0.29 9.99 9.93
C LEU A 119 -0.15 8.66 10.66
N TRP A 120 0.97 8.41 11.32
CA TRP A 120 1.22 7.15 12.01
C TRP A 120 0.17 6.85 13.10
N PRO A 121 -0.19 7.78 13.99
CA PRO A 121 -1.24 7.53 14.97
C PRO A 121 -2.60 7.22 14.34
N LEU A 122 -2.92 7.83 13.19
CA LEU A 122 -4.15 7.57 12.46
C LEU A 122 -4.16 6.14 11.89
N ALA A 123 -3.05 5.69 11.35
CA ALA A 123 -2.88 4.32 10.86
C ALA A 123 -3.01 3.30 12.00
N VAL A 124 -2.37 3.53 13.13
CA VAL A 124 -2.46 2.67 14.32
C VAL A 124 -3.88 2.62 14.88
N ARG A 125 -4.61 3.74 14.83
CA ARG A 125 -6.03 3.78 15.23
C ARG A 125 -6.88 2.89 14.33
N ALA A 126 -6.62 2.87 13.03
CA ALA A 126 -7.33 2.01 12.10
C ALA A 126 -6.96 0.53 12.25
N TYR A 127 -5.69 0.24 12.55
CA TYR A 127 -5.20 -1.10 12.78
C TYR A 127 -4.04 -1.11 13.77
N ARG A 128 -4.30 -1.56 14.98
CA ARG A 128 -3.32 -1.61 16.09
C ARG A 128 -2.10 -2.48 15.79
N GLY A 129 -2.23 -3.44 14.90
CA GLY A 129 -1.15 -4.32 14.48
C GLY A 129 0.07 -3.59 13.95
N TYR A 130 -0.08 -2.40 13.36
CA TYR A 130 1.06 -1.60 12.90
C TYR A 130 2.01 -1.22 14.03
N ALA A 131 1.48 -0.85 15.20
CA ALA A 131 2.31 -0.58 16.37
C ALA A 131 3.06 -1.83 16.84
N ALA A 132 2.41 -2.98 16.80
CA ALA A 132 3.05 -4.27 17.11
C ALA A 132 4.15 -4.60 16.10
N TYR A 133 3.94 -4.34 14.81
CA TYR A 133 4.94 -4.54 13.76
C TYR A 133 6.16 -3.63 13.96
N GLN A 134 5.95 -2.36 14.34
CA GLN A 134 7.05 -1.44 14.63
C GLN A 134 7.90 -1.91 15.81
N ARG A 135 7.32 -2.54 16.81
CA ARG A 135 8.06 -3.09 17.95
C ARG A 135 8.93 -4.30 17.60
N LYS A 136 8.65 -4.98 16.50
CA LYS A 136 9.40 -6.16 16.05
C LYS A 136 10.69 -5.82 15.31
N THR A 137 10.84 -4.60 14.82
CA THR A 137 11.98 -4.20 14.01
C THR A 137 12.58 -2.90 14.48
N ALA A 138 13.90 -2.77 14.33
CA ALA A 138 14.61 -1.53 14.63
C ALA A 138 14.48 -0.49 13.49
N ARG A 139 14.13 -0.91 12.26
CA ARG A 139 13.89 0.04 11.18
C ARG A 139 12.63 0.85 11.43
N GLU A 140 12.61 2.10 11.02
CA GLU A 140 11.38 2.88 10.98
C GLU A 140 10.50 2.39 9.83
N ILE A 141 9.30 1.92 10.14
CA ILE A 141 8.35 1.47 9.12
C ILE A 141 7.85 2.67 8.33
N PRO A 142 8.05 2.71 6.99
CA PRO A 142 7.64 3.84 6.20
C PRO A 142 6.12 4.01 6.12
N VAL A 143 5.68 5.24 6.24
CA VAL A 143 4.34 5.69 5.83
C VAL A 143 4.47 6.18 4.39
N VAL A 144 3.64 5.66 3.50
CA VAL A 144 3.66 5.98 2.07
C VAL A 144 2.40 6.74 1.69
N ILE A 145 2.57 7.83 0.96
CA ILE A 145 1.49 8.67 0.46
C ILE A 145 1.35 8.41 -1.04
N LEU A 146 0.14 8.01 -1.46
CA LEU A 146 -0.22 7.80 -2.86
C LEU A 146 -1.14 8.95 -3.29
N GLU A 147 -0.71 9.74 -4.25
CA GLU A 147 -1.50 10.86 -4.79
C GLU A 147 -1.88 10.59 -6.25
N PRO A 148 -3.16 10.82 -6.64
CA PRO A 148 -3.56 10.68 -8.04
C PRO A 148 -2.77 11.64 -8.94
N ARG A 149 -2.36 11.15 -10.10
CA ARG A 149 -1.75 11.97 -11.16
C ARG A 149 -2.86 12.47 -12.07
N LEU A 150 -3.14 13.77 -12.01
CA LEU A 150 -4.20 14.40 -12.80
C LEU A 150 -3.74 14.82 -14.20
N ASP A 151 -2.45 14.74 -14.46
CA ASP A 151 -1.75 15.18 -15.66
C ASP A 151 -1.26 14.02 -16.55
N ALA A 152 -1.69 12.80 -16.25
CA ALA A 152 -1.38 11.65 -17.10
C ALA A 152 -2.31 11.66 -18.31
N PRO A 153 -1.78 11.56 -19.55
CA PRO A 153 -2.58 11.43 -20.74
C PRO A 153 -3.36 10.11 -20.77
#